data_de83776f6a912c70772b6c7f9236bf5e
#
_entry.id   de83776f6a912c70772b6c7f9236bf5e
#
_cell.length_a   1.000
_cell.length_b   1.000
_cell.length_c   1.000
_cell.angle_alpha   90.00
_cell.angle_beta   90.00
_cell.angle_gamma   90.00
#
_symmetry.space_group_name_H-M   'P 1'
#
loop_
_entity.id
_entity.type
_entity.pdbx_description
1 polymer ?
#
loop_
_entity_poly.entity_id
_entity_poly.type
_entity_poly.pdbx_seq_one_letter_code
_entity_poly.pdbx_strand_id
1 'polypeptide(L)'
;MTDDNNVAVVYHNPYDNVQDLARYFFDRCLNAKVTPYVVTKKTVFKWQEGFWETMKSIFDAEYKEQFLENGLLERSGGDLQHLISDAATMQLIRWTDGGFGMAAHNYDGDMLTDQIAQVHRSPGFITSNLIGKDDEGRIIKEFEASHGTVTDLWLDYLAGKETSLNPLGLVEALIGAMNHAATLQLDRDPSSKDAHDKVLNFTSTLRLAMHNTFRYGQGTRDMAGPTGYTTEDFVRKVAWRLGRYLAQQVEETPPPSLEEPDRAFRRNYEQIDMKAMQEIFEKYDKDGSGTIDFKKFTKMLVKMGVAPQKEKHEKTPDV
;
A
#
# COMPACT_ATOMS: atom_id res chain seq x y z
N MET A 1 -22.70 38.92 -0.98
CA MET A 1 -21.24 38.81 -0.93
C MET A 1 -20.74 39.51 -2.18
N THR A 2 -20.09 40.64 -2.03
CA THR A 2 -19.58 41.47 -3.12
C THR A 2 -18.05 41.48 -3.14
N ASP A 3 -17.46 40.35 -2.79
CA ASP A 3 -16.01 40.21 -2.73
C ASP A 3 -15.55 39.43 -3.97
N ASP A 4 -14.95 40.16 -4.92
CA ASP A 4 -14.49 39.62 -6.21
C ASP A 4 -13.29 38.65 -6.05
N ASN A 5 -12.78 38.46 -4.82
CA ASN A 5 -11.65 37.60 -4.49
C ASN A 5 -12.08 36.29 -3.83
N ASN A 6 -13.26 35.79 -4.12
CA ASN A 6 -13.76 34.54 -3.59
C ASN A 6 -13.65 33.40 -4.59
N VAL A 7 -13.43 32.17 -4.08
CA VAL A 7 -13.53 30.92 -4.84
C VAL A 7 -14.71 30.12 -4.34
N ALA A 8 -15.60 29.72 -5.24
CA ALA A 8 -16.66 28.77 -4.96
C ALA A 8 -16.20 27.37 -5.40
N VAL A 9 -16.38 26.38 -4.54
CA VAL A 9 -16.11 24.96 -4.85
C VAL A 9 -17.43 24.21 -4.80
N VAL A 10 -17.70 23.45 -5.86
CA VAL A 10 -18.91 22.62 -5.97
C VAL A 10 -18.49 21.15 -5.97
N TYR A 11 -19.07 20.38 -5.05
CA TYR A 11 -18.95 18.92 -5.04
C TYR A 11 -20.26 18.31 -5.48
N HIS A 12 -20.20 17.33 -6.38
CA HIS A 12 -21.34 16.58 -6.87
C HIS A 12 -21.14 15.09 -6.55
N ASN A 13 -22.01 14.56 -5.71
CA ASN A 13 -22.00 13.16 -5.29
C ASN A 13 -23.39 12.55 -5.51
N PRO A 14 -23.63 11.87 -6.64
CA PRO A 14 -24.86 11.15 -6.87
C PRO A 14 -25.05 10.04 -5.84
N TYR A 15 -26.18 10.02 -5.14
CA TYR A 15 -26.42 9.04 -4.07
C TYR A 15 -26.59 7.60 -4.58
N ASP A 16 -27.10 7.41 -5.78
CA ASP A 16 -27.17 6.11 -6.45
C ASP A 16 -25.75 5.53 -6.63
N ASN A 17 -24.81 6.35 -7.05
CA ASN A 17 -23.40 5.97 -7.18
C ASN A 17 -22.80 5.62 -5.82
N VAL A 18 -23.14 6.35 -4.75
CA VAL A 18 -22.70 6.04 -3.37
C VAL A 18 -23.29 4.70 -2.90
N GLN A 19 -24.54 4.38 -3.27
CA GLN A 19 -25.13 3.09 -2.94
C GLN A 19 -24.40 1.92 -3.62
N ASP A 20 -24.05 2.06 -4.88
CA ASP A 20 -23.27 1.07 -5.61
C ASP A 20 -21.85 0.92 -5.00
N LEU A 21 -21.19 2.04 -4.71
CA LEU A 21 -19.90 2.05 -4.02
C LEU A 21 -19.98 1.30 -2.68
N ALA A 22 -21.03 1.51 -1.89
CA ALA A 22 -21.23 0.84 -0.62
C ALA A 22 -21.24 -0.69 -0.78
N ARG A 23 -21.99 -1.20 -1.74
CA ARG A 23 -22.07 -2.65 -2.02
C ARG A 23 -20.71 -3.21 -2.45
N TYR A 24 -20.02 -2.57 -3.39
CA TYR A 24 -18.68 -2.99 -3.83
C TYR A 24 -17.67 -2.98 -2.68
N PHE A 25 -17.72 -1.97 -1.85
CA PHE A 25 -16.83 -1.83 -0.72
C PHE A 25 -17.06 -2.93 0.33
N PHE A 26 -18.31 -3.18 0.72
CA PHE A 26 -18.62 -4.22 1.71
C PHE A 26 -18.36 -5.62 1.18
N ASP A 27 -18.71 -5.91 -0.07
CA ASP A 27 -18.36 -7.17 -0.73
C ASP A 27 -16.84 -7.38 -0.73
N ARG A 28 -16.06 -6.33 -1.03
CA ARG A 28 -14.61 -6.40 -1.02
C ARG A 28 -14.07 -6.66 0.38
N CYS A 29 -14.62 -6.02 1.41
CA CYS A 29 -14.24 -6.25 2.80
C CYS A 29 -14.55 -7.68 3.27
N LEU A 30 -15.73 -8.22 2.93
CA LEU A 30 -16.08 -9.63 3.21
C LEU A 30 -15.10 -10.59 2.53
N ASN A 31 -14.85 -10.41 1.24
CA ASN A 31 -13.92 -11.24 0.48
C ASN A 31 -12.49 -11.18 1.02
N ALA A 32 -12.04 -10.01 1.47
CA ALA A 32 -10.73 -9.82 2.06
C ALA A 32 -10.67 -10.20 3.56
N LYS A 33 -11.83 -10.50 4.19
CA LYS A 33 -11.98 -10.80 5.62
C LYS A 33 -11.40 -9.69 6.50
N VAL A 34 -11.79 -8.44 6.23
CA VAL A 34 -11.32 -7.26 6.95
C VAL A 34 -12.46 -6.45 7.54
N THR A 35 -12.19 -5.73 8.65
CA THR A 35 -13.13 -4.82 9.29
C THR A 35 -13.35 -3.57 8.43
N PRO A 36 -14.60 -3.19 8.10
CA PRO A 36 -14.91 -1.99 7.33
C PRO A 36 -14.96 -0.73 8.22
N TYR A 37 -14.48 0.38 7.68
CA TYR A 37 -14.61 1.72 8.27
C TYR A 37 -15.07 2.71 7.19
N VAL A 38 -15.84 3.72 7.58
CA VAL A 38 -16.18 4.84 6.70
C VAL A 38 -15.50 6.10 7.21
N VAL A 39 -14.78 6.77 6.33
CA VAL A 39 -13.97 7.94 6.67
C VAL A 39 -14.53 9.18 5.99
N THR A 40 -14.86 10.21 6.76
CA THR A 40 -15.30 11.51 6.24
C THR A 40 -14.77 12.66 7.09
N LYS A 41 -14.82 13.88 6.56
CA LYS A 41 -14.60 15.13 7.33
C LYS A 41 -15.92 15.89 7.54
N LYS A 42 -17.00 15.19 7.82
CA LYS A 42 -18.35 15.77 7.97
C LYS A 42 -18.47 16.84 9.07
N THR A 43 -17.52 16.93 9.98
CA THR A 43 -17.45 18.00 10.97
C THR A 43 -17.23 19.39 10.34
N VAL A 44 -16.54 19.44 9.21
CA VAL A 44 -16.23 20.64 8.43
C VAL A 44 -17.04 20.64 7.13
N PHE A 45 -16.97 19.56 6.39
CA PHE A 45 -17.66 19.38 5.11
C PHE A 45 -19.02 18.71 5.33
N LYS A 46 -20.04 19.50 5.69
CA LYS A 46 -21.37 18.99 6.02
C LYS A 46 -22.03 18.16 4.91
N TRP A 47 -21.69 18.42 3.66
CA TRP A 47 -22.15 17.65 2.52
C TRP A 47 -21.70 16.16 2.54
N GLN A 48 -20.69 15.82 3.33
CA GLN A 48 -20.24 14.42 3.50
C GLN A 48 -21.12 13.60 4.48
N GLU A 49 -22.08 14.22 5.16
CA GLU A 49 -23.02 13.51 6.03
C GLU A 49 -23.82 12.47 5.24
N GLY A 50 -24.37 12.85 4.09
CA GLY A 50 -25.16 11.96 3.26
C GLY A 50 -24.37 10.75 2.72
N PHE A 51 -23.06 10.87 2.53
CA PHE A 51 -22.21 9.73 2.20
C PHE A 51 -22.20 8.72 3.36
N TRP A 52 -21.95 9.16 4.58
CA TRP A 52 -21.98 8.32 5.76
C TRP A 52 -23.33 7.65 5.97
N GLU A 53 -24.43 8.42 5.90
CA GLU A 53 -25.79 7.92 6.10
C GLU A 53 -26.16 6.84 5.07
N THR A 54 -25.81 7.05 3.80
CA THR A 54 -26.04 6.07 2.74
C THR A 54 -25.25 4.79 2.99
N MET A 55 -23.95 4.90 3.29
CA MET A 55 -23.09 3.74 3.60
C MET A 55 -23.64 2.96 4.80
N LYS A 56 -24.02 3.65 5.88
CA LYS A 56 -24.56 3.02 7.09
C LYS A 56 -25.91 2.33 6.84
N SER A 57 -26.78 2.97 6.08
CA SER A 57 -28.10 2.38 5.73
C SER A 57 -27.97 1.08 4.94
N ILE A 58 -27.10 1.07 3.92
CA ILE A 58 -26.82 -0.15 3.12
C ILE A 58 -26.19 -1.23 4.01
N PHE A 59 -25.21 -0.84 4.84
CA PHE A 59 -24.58 -1.79 5.76
C PHE A 59 -25.58 -2.47 6.69
N ASP A 60 -26.42 -1.69 7.33
CA ASP A 60 -27.41 -2.22 8.29
C ASP A 60 -28.45 -3.12 7.63
N ALA A 61 -28.85 -2.77 6.40
CA ALA A 61 -29.90 -3.50 5.69
C ALA A 61 -29.39 -4.78 5.01
N GLU A 62 -28.16 -4.77 4.47
CA GLU A 62 -27.73 -5.81 3.54
C GLU A 62 -26.51 -6.61 4.04
N TYR A 63 -25.70 -6.08 4.96
CA TYR A 63 -24.36 -6.63 5.27
C TYR A 63 -24.09 -6.93 6.72
N LYS A 64 -24.71 -6.24 7.68
CA LYS A 64 -24.37 -6.29 9.10
C LYS A 64 -24.34 -7.71 9.66
N GLU A 65 -25.34 -8.53 9.34
CA GLU A 65 -25.41 -9.92 9.82
C GLU A 65 -24.23 -10.75 9.31
N GLN A 66 -23.88 -10.63 8.03
CA GLN A 66 -22.76 -11.35 7.42
C GLN A 66 -21.42 -10.98 8.07
N PHE A 67 -21.21 -9.69 8.39
CA PHE A 67 -20.00 -9.26 9.07
C PHE A 67 -19.93 -9.74 10.53
N LEU A 68 -21.05 -9.79 11.23
CA LEU A 68 -21.14 -10.34 12.59
C LEU A 68 -20.84 -11.85 12.62
N GLU A 69 -21.47 -12.61 11.73
CA GLU A 69 -21.26 -14.06 11.60
C GLU A 69 -19.80 -14.42 11.30
N ASN A 70 -19.11 -13.60 10.54
CA ASN A 70 -17.70 -13.79 10.20
C ASN A 70 -16.72 -13.21 11.23
N GLY A 71 -17.20 -12.62 12.34
CA GLY A 71 -16.36 -12.04 13.39
C GLY A 71 -15.61 -10.77 12.97
N LEU A 72 -16.00 -10.14 11.85
CA LEU A 72 -15.27 -9.02 11.25
C LEU A 72 -15.57 -7.67 11.92
N LEU A 73 -16.48 -7.62 12.91
CA LEU A 73 -16.84 -6.40 13.64
C LEU A 73 -16.31 -6.36 15.08
N GLU A 74 -15.60 -7.38 15.55
CA GLU A 74 -15.07 -7.42 16.92
C GLU A 74 -14.21 -6.20 17.22
N ARG A 75 -13.34 -5.84 16.28
CA ARG A 75 -12.42 -4.70 16.37
C ARG A 75 -13.16 -3.35 16.39
N SER A 76 -14.33 -3.26 15.78
CA SER A 76 -15.14 -2.04 15.67
C SER A 76 -16.28 -1.97 16.70
N GLY A 77 -16.30 -2.90 17.67
CA GLY A 77 -17.32 -2.91 18.73
C GLY A 77 -18.69 -3.42 18.28
N GLY A 78 -18.74 -4.25 17.26
CA GLY A 78 -19.96 -4.91 16.78
C GLY A 78 -20.78 -4.11 15.76
N ASP A 79 -20.22 -3.01 15.23
CA ASP A 79 -20.92 -2.20 14.24
C ASP A 79 -19.96 -1.53 13.25
N LEU A 80 -20.50 -1.01 12.14
CA LEU A 80 -19.77 -0.16 11.21
C LEU A 80 -19.37 1.14 11.91
N GLN A 81 -18.07 1.43 11.92
CA GLN A 81 -17.54 2.63 12.54
C GLN A 81 -17.32 3.75 11.52
N HIS A 82 -17.71 4.96 11.93
CA HIS A 82 -17.37 6.19 11.25
C HIS A 82 -16.13 6.80 11.90
N LEU A 83 -15.14 7.15 11.08
CA LEU A 83 -13.94 7.86 11.51
C LEU A 83 -13.91 9.24 10.84
N ILE A 84 -13.58 10.27 11.61
CA ILE A 84 -13.23 11.57 11.03
C ILE A 84 -11.82 11.47 10.42
N SER A 85 -11.57 12.06 9.26
CA SER A 85 -10.35 11.83 8.45
C SER A 85 -9.05 12.05 9.22
N ASP A 86 -8.98 13.07 10.09
CA ASP A 86 -7.82 13.28 10.95
C ASP A 86 -7.67 12.19 12.04
N ALA A 87 -8.77 11.67 12.58
CA ALA A 87 -8.72 10.55 13.48
C ALA A 87 -8.28 9.27 12.74
N ALA A 88 -8.71 9.07 11.50
CA ALA A 88 -8.28 7.96 10.66
C ALA A 88 -6.76 7.97 10.42
N THR A 89 -6.17 9.14 10.10
CA THR A 89 -4.71 9.27 9.93
C THR A 89 -3.94 8.93 11.20
N MET A 90 -4.44 9.33 12.37
CA MET A 90 -3.82 8.98 13.66
C MET A 90 -3.92 7.47 13.95
N GLN A 91 -5.05 6.83 13.61
CA GLN A 91 -5.23 5.40 13.81
C GLN A 91 -4.32 4.59 12.89
N LEU A 92 -4.16 4.99 11.62
CA LEU A 92 -3.28 4.30 10.67
C LEU A 92 -1.82 4.21 11.14
N ILE A 93 -1.34 5.22 11.86
CA ILE A 93 0.00 5.21 12.47
C ILE A 93 0.09 4.18 13.61
N ARG A 94 -1.01 3.92 14.32
CA ARG A 94 -1.06 3.07 15.50
C ARG A 94 -1.50 1.63 15.21
N TRP A 95 -2.26 1.42 14.14
CA TRP A 95 -2.75 0.09 13.79
C TRP A 95 -1.64 -0.74 13.15
N THR A 96 -1.11 -1.67 13.93
CA THR A 96 -0.03 -2.56 13.53
C THR A 96 -0.52 -3.93 13.04
N ASP A 97 -1.78 -4.27 13.37
CA ASP A 97 -2.33 -5.60 13.09
C ASP A 97 -2.86 -5.74 11.66
N GLY A 98 -3.00 -4.62 10.92
CA GLY A 98 -3.59 -4.64 9.58
C GLY A 98 -5.06 -5.05 9.57
N GLY A 99 -5.55 -5.55 8.43
CA GLY A 99 -6.87 -6.16 8.34
C GLY A 99 -8.04 -5.19 8.46
N PHE A 100 -8.02 -4.06 7.74
CA PHE A 100 -9.13 -3.11 7.67
C PHE A 100 -9.39 -2.67 6.23
N GLY A 101 -10.63 -2.25 5.95
CA GLY A 101 -11.02 -1.53 4.75
C GLY A 101 -11.52 -0.14 5.11
N MET A 102 -11.25 0.86 4.28
CA MET A 102 -11.74 2.23 4.46
C MET A 102 -12.46 2.72 3.22
N ALA A 103 -13.71 3.16 3.36
CA ALA A 103 -14.41 3.92 2.35
C ALA A 103 -14.26 5.40 2.64
N ALA A 104 -13.84 6.20 1.68
CA ALA A 104 -13.61 7.62 1.81
C ALA A 104 -13.97 8.35 0.52
N HIS A 105 -14.16 9.68 0.61
CA HIS A 105 -14.24 10.51 -0.58
C HIS A 105 -12.92 10.51 -1.36
N ASN A 106 -12.98 10.79 -2.65
CA ASN A 106 -11.86 10.70 -3.58
C ASN A 106 -10.56 11.31 -3.05
N TYR A 107 -10.57 12.59 -2.63
CA TYR A 107 -9.37 13.25 -2.11
C TYR A 107 -8.82 12.59 -0.84
N ASP A 108 -9.69 12.29 0.13
CA ASP A 108 -9.28 11.66 1.38
C ASP A 108 -8.76 10.24 1.12
N GLY A 109 -9.40 9.50 0.22
CA GLY A 109 -9.02 8.14 -0.16
C GLY A 109 -7.66 8.08 -0.85
N ASP A 110 -7.41 8.99 -1.80
CA ASP A 110 -6.14 9.11 -2.51
C ASP A 110 -4.98 9.38 -1.53
N MET A 111 -5.13 10.39 -0.69
CA MET A 111 -4.14 10.74 0.33
C MET A 111 -3.87 9.59 1.32
N LEU A 112 -4.93 8.94 1.82
CA LEU A 112 -4.80 7.85 2.79
C LEU A 112 -4.13 6.61 2.16
N THR A 113 -4.42 6.33 0.90
CA THR A 113 -3.82 5.21 0.16
C THR A 113 -2.31 5.40 0.04
N ASP A 114 -1.85 6.57 -0.38
CA ASP A 114 -0.42 6.88 -0.48
C ASP A 114 0.28 6.84 0.88
N GLN A 115 -0.37 7.33 1.92
CA GLN A 115 0.17 7.26 3.28
C GLN A 115 0.35 5.81 3.74
N ILE A 116 -0.64 4.94 3.51
CA ILE A 116 -0.55 3.51 3.84
C ILE A 116 0.55 2.84 3.02
N ALA A 117 0.63 3.16 1.73
CA ALA A 117 1.68 2.63 0.86
C ALA A 117 3.07 2.97 1.37
N GLN A 118 3.28 4.21 1.82
CA GLN A 118 4.57 4.63 2.35
C GLN A 118 4.92 3.96 3.69
N VAL A 119 3.93 3.64 4.53
CA VAL A 119 4.13 2.81 5.73
C VAL A 119 4.69 1.44 5.34
N HIS A 120 4.26 0.89 4.20
CA HIS A 120 4.78 -0.34 3.61
C HIS A 120 5.99 -0.13 2.67
N ARG A 121 6.61 1.05 2.71
CA ARG A 121 7.84 1.48 2.03
C ARG A 121 7.73 1.87 0.56
N SER A 122 6.66 1.52 -0.15
CA SER A 122 6.60 1.82 -1.58
C SER A 122 5.18 2.05 -2.08
N PRO A 123 4.93 3.15 -2.79
CA PRO A 123 3.71 3.31 -3.57
C PRO A 123 3.65 2.35 -4.77
N GLY A 124 4.78 1.75 -5.17
CA GLY A 124 4.88 0.88 -6.34
C GLY A 124 4.10 -0.43 -6.25
N PHE A 125 3.50 -0.77 -5.10
CA PHE A 125 2.64 -1.95 -4.98
C PHE A 125 1.14 -1.63 -4.96
N ILE A 126 0.76 -0.34 -5.02
CA ILE A 126 -0.64 0.05 -5.03
C ILE A 126 -1.24 -0.17 -6.42
N THR A 127 -2.42 -0.76 -6.44
CA THR A 127 -3.22 -0.91 -7.65
C THR A 127 -4.59 -0.29 -7.44
N SER A 128 -5.14 0.30 -8.48
CA SER A 128 -6.45 0.94 -8.52
C SER A 128 -7.40 0.18 -9.42
N ASN A 129 -8.69 0.22 -9.05
CA ASN A 129 -9.77 -0.28 -9.88
C ASN A 129 -10.86 0.79 -9.95
N LEU A 130 -11.16 1.27 -11.13
CA LEU A 130 -12.36 2.04 -11.38
C LEU A 130 -13.51 1.06 -11.70
N ILE A 131 -14.62 1.22 -11.00
CA ILE A 131 -15.80 0.37 -11.16
C ILE A 131 -16.98 1.24 -11.53
N GLY A 132 -17.62 0.92 -12.63
CA GLY A 132 -18.81 1.58 -13.12
C GLY A 132 -19.83 0.60 -13.67
N LYS A 133 -20.93 1.12 -14.21
CA LYS A 133 -21.94 0.35 -14.93
C LYS A 133 -22.13 0.96 -16.31
N ASP A 134 -22.38 0.11 -17.31
CA ASP A 134 -22.87 0.56 -18.61
C ASP A 134 -24.37 0.85 -18.59
N ASP A 135 -24.90 1.28 -19.73
CA ASP A 135 -26.31 1.62 -19.87
C ASP A 135 -27.27 0.42 -19.66
N GLU A 136 -26.76 -0.81 -19.76
CA GLU A 136 -27.50 -2.04 -19.47
C GLU A 136 -27.31 -2.53 -18.04
N GLY A 137 -26.60 -1.78 -17.20
CA GLY A 137 -26.31 -2.12 -15.79
C GLY A 137 -25.21 -3.16 -15.58
N ARG A 138 -24.45 -3.51 -16.63
CA ARG A 138 -23.33 -4.45 -16.54
C ARG A 138 -22.12 -3.75 -15.91
N ILE A 139 -21.43 -4.47 -15.02
CA ILE A 139 -20.25 -3.93 -14.35
C ILE A 139 -19.08 -3.81 -15.33
N ILE A 140 -18.54 -2.60 -15.43
CA ILE A 140 -17.28 -2.30 -16.12
C ILE A 140 -16.21 -2.07 -15.07
N LYS A 141 -15.03 -2.64 -15.29
CA LYS A 141 -13.87 -2.43 -14.43
C LYS A 141 -12.67 -2.02 -15.26
N GLU A 142 -12.00 -0.98 -14.81
CA GLU A 142 -10.69 -0.58 -15.29
C GLU A 142 -9.66 -0.87 -14.19
N PHE A 143 -8.47 -1.34 -14.57
CA PHE A 143 -7.41 -1.71 -13.65
C PHE A 143 -6.15 -0.95 -14.02
N GLU A 144 -5.53 -0.31 -13.05
CA GLU A 144 -4.32 0.49 -13.25
C GLU A 144 -3.38 0.37 -12.05
N ALA A 145 -2.10 0.68 -12.26
CA ALA A 145 -1.21 1.01 -11.16
C ALA A 145 -1.57 2.39 -10.62
N SER A 146 -1.69 2.53 -9.30
CA SER A 146 -2.13 3.79 -8.68
C SER A 146 -1.06 4.88 -8.65
N HIS A 147 0.20 4.53 -8.96
CA HIS A 147 1.29 5.51 -9.00
C HIS A 147 1.35 6.26 -10.33
N GLY A 148 1.99 7.45 -10.32
CA GLY A 148 2.19 8.26 -11.53
C GLY A 148 3.12 7.63 -12.58
N THR A 149 3.42 8.39 -13.63
CA THR A 149 4.16 7.93 -14.82
C THR A 149 5.64 7.63 -14.59
N VAL A 150 6.20 7.99 -13.43
CA VAL A 150 7.63 7.81 -13.05
C VAL A 150 8.61 8.26 -14.14
N THR A 151 8.31 9.39 -14.77
CA THR A 151 9.03 9.93 -15.93
C THR A 151 10.54 10.04 -15.70
N ASP A 152 10.97 10.41 -14.49
CA ASP A 152 12.40 10.55 -14.18
C ASP A 152 13.14 9.22 -14.30
N LEU A 153 12.55 8.11 -13.83
CA LEU A 153 13.14 6.78 -14.00
C LEU A 153 13.19 6.35 -15.46
N TRP A 154 12.19 6.72 -16.25
CA TRP A 154 12.20 6.47 -17.69
C TRP A 154 13.32 7.23 -18.40
N LEU A 155 13.52 8.51 -18.08
CA LEU A 155 14.61 9.32 -18.62
C LEU A 155 15.98 8.79 -18.19
N ASP A 156 16.12 8.34 -16.94
CA ASP A 156 17.35 7.71 -16.46
C ASP A 156 17.63 6.40 -17.21
N TYR A 157 16.63 5.57 -17.44
CA TYR A 157 16.76 4.36 -18.24
C TYR A 157 17.21 4.66 -19.68
N LEU A 158 16.59 5.64 -20.34
CA LEU A 158 17.01 6.08 -21.69
C LEU A 158 18.45 6.64 -21.72
N ALA A 159 18.90 7.21 -20.62
CA ALA A 159 20.28 7.67 -20.46
C ALA A 159 21.28 6.54 -20.13
N GLY A 160 20.84 5.29 -20.10
CA GLY A 160 21.66 4.13 -19.78
C GLY A 160 22.02 3.97 -18.31
N LYS A 161 21.30 4.66 -17.40
CA LYS A 161 21.48 4.50 -15.96
C LYS A 161 20.68 3.31 -15.43
N GLU A 162 21.16 2.74 -14.34
CA GLU A 162 20.39 1.73 -13.61
C GLU A 162 19.13 2.33 -12.99
N THR A 163 18.00 1.65 -13.19
CA THR A 163 16.74 1.99 -12.54
C THR A 163 16.25 0.84 -11.66
N SER A 164 15.50 1.18 -10.62
CA SER A 164 14.92 0.21 -9.71
C SER A 164 13.52 0.66 -9.33
N LEU A 165 12.54 0.23 -10.12
CA LEU A 165 11.12 0.44 -9.90
C LEU A 165 10.46 -0.89 -9.52
N ASN A 166 9.68 -0.88 -8.45
CA ASN A 166 8.83 -2.00 -8.07
C ASN A 166 7.64 -2.11 -9.04
N PRO A 167 7.52 -3.18 -9.84
CA PRO A 167 6.44 -3.32 -10.81
C PRO A 167 5.19 -3.99 -10.21
N LEU A 168 5.12 -4.24 -8.91
CA LEU A 168 4.06 -5.05 -8.29
C LEU A 168 2.67 -4.47 -8.56
N GLY A 169 2.47 -3.15 -8.41
CA GLY A 169 1.18 -2.51 -8.65
C GLY A 169 0.70 -2.69 -10.09
N LEU A 170 1.60 -2.54 -11.07
CA LEU A 170 1.27 -2.75 -12.48
C LEU A 170 0.91 -4.23 -12.78
N VAL A 171 1.67 -5.16 -12.22
CA VAL A 171 1.42 -6.60 -12.42
C VAL A 171 0.15 -7.05 -11.70
N GLU A 172 -0.14 -6.54 -10.51
CA GLU A 172 -1.40 -6.82 -9.80
C GLU A 172 -2.61 -6.25 -10.55
N ALA A 173 -2.48 -5.06 -11.17
CA ALA A 173 -3.52 -4.52 -12.04
C ALA A 173 -3.77 -5.44 -13.25
N LEU A 174 -2.71 -5.91 -13.92
CA LEU A 174 -2.81 -6.87 -15.01
C LEU A 174 -3.47 -8.19 -14.57
N ILE A 175 -3.09 -8.75 -13.43
CA ILE A 175 -3.69 -9.94 -12.84
C ILE A 175 -5.20 -9.72 -12.61
N GLY A 176 -5.58 -8.57 -12.05
CA GLY A 176 -6.97 -8.20 -11.86
C GLY A 176 -7.76 -8.17 -13.15
N ALA A 177 -7.21 -7.52 -14.18
CA ALA A 177 -7.82 -7.42 -15.51
C ALA A 177 -7.97 -8.80 -16.17
N MET A 178 -6.94 -9.64 -16.13
CA MET A 178 -6.98 -11.01 -16.67
C MET A 178 -8.06 -11.85 -15.99
N ASN A 179 -8.12 -11.83 -14.66
CA ASN A 179 -9.11 -12.59 -13.90
C ASN A 179 -10.53 -12.13 -14.20
N HIS A 180 -10.74 -10.81 -14.27
CA HIS A 180 -12.05 -10.24 -14.61
C HIS A 180 -12.46 -10.62 -16.03
N ALA A 181 -11.58 -10.49 -17.01
CA ALA A 181 -11.85 -10.89 -18.38
C ALA A 181 -12.20 -12.39 -18.50
N ALA A 182 -11.48 -13.26 -17.78
CA ALA A 182 -11.78 -14.69 -17.75
C ALA A 182 -13.16 -14.97 -17.13
N THR A 183 -13.52 -14.26 -16.06
CA THR A 183 -14.87 -14.36 -15.44
C THR A 183 -15.96 -13.91 -16.41
N LEU A 184 -15.80 -12.76 -17.06
CA LEU A 184 -16.76 -12.28 -18.07
C LEU A 184 -16.91 -13.25 -19.24
N GLN A 185 -15.83 -13.92 -19.64
CA GLN A 185 -15.90 -14.92 -20.70
C GLN A 185 -16.65 -16.17 -20.23
N LEU A 186 -16.43 -16.61 -18.99
CA LEU A 186 -17.15 -17.75 -18.41
C LEU A 186 -18.65 -17.48 -18.28
N ASP A 187 -19.03 -16.25 -17.88
CA ASP A 187 -20.43 -15.84 -17.76
C ASP A 187 -21.14 -15.84 -19.12
N ARG A 188 -20.41 -15.47 -20.19
CA ARG A 188 -20.95 -15.48 -21.58
C ARG A 188 -20.99 -16.87 -22.19
N ASP A 189 -19.99 -17.70 -21.89
CA ASP A 189 -19.82 -19.04 -22.44
C ASP A 189 -19.34 -20.00 -21.34
N PRO A 190 -20.26 -20.74 -20.71
CA PRO A 190 -19.93 -21.72 -19.68
C PRO A 190 -18.96 -22.84 -20.15
N SER A 191 -18.83 -23.06 -21.45
CA SER A 191 -17.87 -24.04 -21.99
C SER A 191 -16.42 -23.58 -21.84
N SER A 192 -16.17 -22.31 -21.58
CA SER A 192 -14.84 -21.72 -21.37
C SER A 192 -14.22 -21.98 -19.99
N LYS A 193 -14.87 -22.81 -19.15
CA LYS A 193 -14.42 -23.07 -17.77
C LYS A 193 -12.96 -23.53 -17.67
N ASP A 194 -12.50 -24.41 -18.53
CA ASP A 194 -11.10 -24.87 -18.52
C ASP A 194 -10.11 -23.71 -18.81
N ALA A 195 -10.46 -22.81 -19.74
CA ALA A 195 -9.66 -21.62 -20.02
C ALA A 195 -9.67 -20.63 -18.85
N HIS A 196 -10.82 -20.41 -18.23
CA HIS A 196 -10.97 -19.60 -17.01
C HIS A 196 -10.04 -20.14 -15.90
N ASP A 197 -10.14 -21.44 -15.59
CA ASP A 197 -9.37 -22.03 -14.50
C ASP A 197 -7.84 -21.99 -14.78
N LYS A 198 -7.43 -22.12 -16.03
CA LYS A 198 -6.02 -21.92 -16.44
C LYS A 198 -5.53 -20.49 -16.21
N VAL A 199 -6.34 -19.49 -16.53
CA VAL A 199 -6.00 -18.08 -16.27
C VAL A 199 -5.86 -17.83 -14.77
N LEU A 200 -6.80 -18.30 -13.95
CA LEU A 200 -6.74 -18.11 -12.51
C LEU A 200 -5.55 -18.83 -11.89
N ASN A 201 -5.23 -20.04 -12.34
CA ASN A 201 -4.05 -20.77 -11.89
C ASN A 201 -2.74 -20.04 -12.25
N PHE A 202 -2.63 -19.54 -13.50
CA PHE A 202 -1.47 -18.78 -13.92
C PHE A 202 -1.30 -17.50 -13.10
N THR A 203 -2.36 -16.70 -12.93
CA THR A 203 -2.31 -15.42 -12.21
C THR A 203 -2.02 -15.61 -10.73
N SER A 204 -2.59 -16.63 -10.10
CA SER A 204 -2.28 -16.95 -8.69
C SER A 204 -0.83 -17.41 -8.52
N THR A 205 -0.30 -18.19 -9.47
CA THR A 205 1.09 -18.64 -9.48
C THR A 205 2.06 -17.47 -9.71
N LEU A 206 1.72 -16.53 -10.61
CA LEU A 206 2.49 -15.32 -10.84
C LEU A 206 2.54 -14.44 -9.57
N ARG A 207 1.39 -14.23 -8.92
CA ARG A 207 1.33 -13.50 -7.64
C ARG A 207 2.20 -14.16 -6.58
N LEU A 208 2.12 -15.46 -6.43
CA LEU A 208 2.95 -16.22 -5.49
C LEU A 208 4.45 -16.07 -5.81
N ALA A 209 4.84 -16.16 -7.09
CA ALA A 209 6.23 -15.98 -7.52
C ALA A 209 6.76 -14.57 -7.19
N MET A 210 5.95 -13.53 -7.43
CA MET A 210 6.30 -12.15 -7.07
C MET A 210 6.46 -11.99 -5.55
N HIS A 211 5.46 -12.38 -4.77
CA HIS A 211 5.49 -12.23 -3.32
C HIS A 211 6.67 -12.99 -2.70
N ASN A 212 6.92 -14.21 -3.15
CA ASN A 212 8.07 -14.97 -2.68
C ASN A 212 9.41 -14.32 -3.08
N THR A 213 9.49 -13.65 -4.23
CA THR A 213 10.70 -12.91 -4.60
C THR A 213 11.00 -11.81 -3.58
N PHE A 214 9.99 -11.06 -3.14
CA PHE A 214 10.15 -10.10 -2.03
C PHE A 214 10.48 -10.78 -0.70
N ARG A 215 9.80 -11.87 -0.35
CA ARG A 215 10.03 -12.59 0.92
C ARG A 215 11.43 -13.18 1.03
N TYR A 216 12.07 -13.51 -0.08
CA TYR A 216 13.48 -13.93 -0.12
C TYR A 216 14.46 -12.72 -0.08
N GLY A 217 13.98 -11.49 0.10
CA GLY A 217 14.80 -10.29 0.09
C GLY A 217 15.33 -9.89 -1.28
N GLN A 218 14.75 -10.43 -2.35
CA GLN A 218 15.15 -10.20 -3.75
C GLN A 218 14.27 -9.13 -4.41
N GLY A 219 13.87 -8.13 -3.64
CA GLY A 219 13.06 -7.01 -4.10
C GLY A 219 13.86 -5.91 -4.76
N THR A 220 13.17 -4.95 -5.33
CA THR A 220 13.70 -3.69 -5.82
C THR A 220 14.17 -2.79 -4.66
N ARG A 221 14.92 -1.71 -4.95
CA ARG A 221 15.59 -0.89 -3.91
C ARG A 221 14.61 -0.20 -2.95
N ASP A 222 13.43 0.14 -3.41
CA ASP A 222 12.36 0.71 -2.58
C ASP A 222 11.88 -0.27 -1.48
N MET A 223 11.87 -1.58 -1.79
CA MET A 223 11.44 -2.63 -0.87
C MET A 223 12.60 -3.29 -0.11
N ALA A 224 13.71 -3.57 -0.78
CA ALA A 224 14.85 -4.31 -0.23
C ALA A 224 16.01 -3.42 0.23
N GLY A 225 15.91 -2.09 0.06
CA GLY A 225 16.97 -1.13 0.41
C GLY A 225 18.04 -0.99 -0.68
N PRO A 226 19.16 -0.31 -0.38
CA PRO A 226 20.17 0.10 -1.38
C PRO A 226 20.78 -1.05 -2.20
N THR A 227 20.78 -2.27 -1.66
CA THR A 227 21.30 -3.48 -2.32
C THR A 227 20.23 -4.25 -3.09
N GLY A 228 19.01 -3.70 -3.18
CA GLY A 228 17.92 -4.28 -3.96
C GLY A 228 18.22 -4.36 -5.46
N TYR A 229 17.48 -5.21 -6.13
CA TYR A 229 17.64 -5.49 -7.56
C TYR A 229 17.26 -4.27 -8.42
N THR A 230 17.83 -4.20 -9.62
CA THR A 230 17.30 -3.37 -10.70
C THR A 230 15.91 -3.89 -11.09
N THR A 231 15.13 -3.07 -11.80
CA THR A 231 13.82 -3.50 -12.32
C THR A 231 13.95 -4.75 -13.18
N GLU A 232 14.93 -4.79 -14.09
CA GLU A 232 15.15 -5.90 -14.99
C GLU A 232 15.53 -7.19 -14.25
N ASP A 233 16.42 -7.10 -13.27
CA ASP A 233 16.87 -8.27 -12.51
C ASP A 233 15.75 -8.81 -11.64
N PHE A 234 14.92 -7.94 -11.07
CA PHE A 234 13.73 -8.34 -10.34
C PHE A 234 12.75 -9.08 -11.27
N VAL A 235 12.44 -8.53 -12.44
CA VAL A 235 11.54 -9.17 -13.42
C VAL A 235 12.09 -10.52 -13.87
N ARG A 236 13.39 -10.63 -14.18
CA ARG A 236 14.04 -11.90 -14.53
C ARG A 236 13.94 -12.91 -13.40
N LYS A 237 14.09 -12.48 -12.15
CA LYS A 237 14.00 -13.35 -10.98
C LYS A 237 12.57 -13.85 -10.76
N VAL A 238 11.58 -12.99 -10.93
CA VAL A 238 10.15 -13.39 -10.89
C VAL A 238 9.85 -14.38 -12.01
N ALA A 239 10.28 -14.11 -13.24
CA ALA A 239 10.08 -15.01 -14.38
C ALA A 239 10.71 -16.40 -14.15
N TRP A 240 11.93 -16.44 -13.63
CA TRP A 240 12.61 -17.68 -13.26
C TRP A 240 11.80 -18.47 -12.21
N ARG A 241 11.31 -17.80 -11.15
CA ARG A 241 10.53 -18.45 -10.09
C ARG A 241 9.18 -18.92 -10.59
N LEU A 242 8.50 -18.11 -11.41
CA LEU A 242 7.24 -18.47 -12.06
C LEU A 242 7.38 -19.74 -12.89
N GLY A 243 8.43 -19.83 -13.73
CA GLY A 243 8.68 -21.01 -14.54
C GLY A 243 8.86 -22.29 -13.71
N ARG A 244 9.55 -22.20 -12.58
CA ARG A 244 9.69 -23.31 -11.62
C ARG A 244 8.36 -23.73 -11.00
N TYR A 245 7.55 -22.78 -10.55
CA TYR A 245 6.26 -23.06 -9.94
C TYR A 245 5.26 -23.66 -10.92
N LEU A 246 5.24 -23.17 -12.16
CA LEU A 246 4.43 -23.76 -13.22
C LEU A 246 4.85 -25.20 -13.59
N ALA A 247 6.15 -25.50 -13.44
CA ALA A 247 6.69 -26.83 -13.57
C ALA A 247 6.58 -27.68 -12.28
N GLN A 248 5.85 -27.22 -11.28
CA GLN A 248 5.67 -27.86 -9.97
C GLN A 248 6.98 -28.13 -9.20
N GLN A 249 8.02 -27.32 -9.46
CA GLN A 249 9.28 -27.37 -8.74
C GLN A 249 9.20 -26.50 -7.49
N VAL A 250 9.32 -27.10 -6.32
CA VAL A 250 9.29 -26.40 -5.03
C VAL A 250 10.65 -25.79 -4.72
N GLU A 251 10.68 -24.69 -3.99
CA GLU A 251 11.91 -24.13 -3.43
C GLU A 251 12.46 -25.10 -2.33
N GLU A 252 13.76 -25.35 -2.33
CA GLU A 252 14.38 -26.23 -1.32
C GLU A 252 14.31 -25.59 0.09
N THR A 253 14.41 -24.27 0.15
CA THR A 253 14.27 -23.52 1.40
C THR A 253 12.99 -22.71 1.33
N PRO A 254 12.02 -22.91 2.24
CA PRO A 254 10.80 -22.10 2.25
C PRO A 254 11.15 -20.62 2.50
N PRO A 255 10.36 -19.68 1.94
CA PRO A 255 10.54 -18.27 2.23
C PRO A 255 10.32 -18.00 3.72
N PRO A 256 10.96 -16.96 4.30
CA PRO A 256 10.74 -16.56 5.69
C PRO A 256 9.24 -16.40 6.00
N SER A 257 8.84 -16.83 7.19
CA SER A 257 7.45 -16.67 7.65
C SER A 257 7.06 -15.19 7.71
N LEU A 258 5.80 -14.90 7.36
CA LEU A 258 5.22 -13.56 7.54
C LEU A 258 5.04 -13.20 9.03
N GLU A 259 5.04 -14.22 9.91
CA GLU A 259 4.96 -14.03 11.37
C GLU A 259 6.29 -13.56 11.97
N GLU A 260 7.40 -13.67 11.24
CA GLU A 260 8.64 -13.00 11.60
C GLU A 260 8.71 -11.65 10.87
N PRO A 261 8.21 -10.56 11.48
CA PRO A 261 8.33 -9.26 10.87
C PRO A 261 9.80 -8.93 10.72
N ASP A 262 10.20 -8.88 9.47
CA ASP A 262 11.40 -8.27 8.94
C ASP A 262 12.58 -8.18 9.91
N ARG A 263 13.27 -9.32 10.09
CA ARG A 263 14.58 -9.33 10.75
C ARG A 263 15.56 -8.30 10.15
N ALA A 264 15.37 -7.91 8.89
CA ALA A 264 16.19 -6.87 8.26
C ALA A 264 15.86 -5.48 8.81
N PHE A 265 14.59 -5.19 9.10
CA PHE A 265 14.21 -3.93 9.76
C PHE A 265 14.65 -3.95 11.25
N ARG A 266 14.45 -5.05 11.96
CA ARG A 266 14.96 -5.24 13.30
C ARG A 266 16.49 -5.26 13.35
N ARG A 267 17.18 -5.84 12.36
CA ARG A 267 18.65 -5.82 12.32
C ARG A 267 19.23 -4.42 12.29
N ASN A 268 18.58 -3.46 11.67
CA ASN A 268 19.02 -2.06 11.72
C ASN A 268 18.70 -1.38 13.06
N TYR A 269 17.75 -1.89 13.84
CA TYR A 269 17.41 -1.38 15.18
C TYR A 269 17.99 -2.24 16.32
N GLU A 270 18.06 -3.56 16.16
CA GLU A 270 18.66 -4.48 17.14
C GLU A 270 20.20 -4.47 17.12
N GLN A 271 20.81 -3.96 16.04
CA GLN A 271 22.25 -3.69 16.00
C GLN A 271 22.64 -2.36 16.66
N ILE A 272 21.71 -1.59 17.18
CA ILE A 272 22.03 -0.57 18.15
C ILE A 272 22.28 -1.30 19.47
N ASP A 273 23.49 -1.78 19.66
CA ASP A 273 23.95 -2.27 20.95
C ASP A 273 23.78 -1.14 21.97
N MET A 274 22.72 -1.23 22.78
CA MET A 274 22.38 -0.21 23.77
C MET A 274 23.56 0.04 24.73
N LYS A 275 24.39 -0.97 24.96
CA LYS A 275 25.61 -0.84 25.78
C LYS A 275 26.67 -0.04 25.04
N ALA A 276 26.86 -0.33 23.74
CA ALA A 276 27.75 0.47 22.90
C ALA A 276 27.24 1.92 22.72
N MET A 277 25.90 2.10 22.63
CA MET A 277 25.31 3.44 22.64
C MET A 277 25.59 4.19 23.94
N GLN A 278 25.44 3.54 25.07
CA GLN A 278 25.69 4.15 26.40
C GLN A 278 27.14 4.51 26.55
N GLU A 279 28.07 3.62 26.19
CA GLU A 279 29.51 3.88 26.22
C GLU A 279 29.90 5.06 25.28
N ILE A 280 29.25 5.17 24.13
CA ILE A 280 29.48 6.30 23.23
C ILE A 280 28.86 7.57 23.79
N PHE A 281 27.64 7.52 24.36
CA PHE A 281 27.00 8.68 24.98
C PHE A 281 27.86 9.26 26.13
N GLU A 282 28.29 8.42 27.04
CA GLU A 282 29.15 8.81 28.16
C GLU A 282 30.46 9.49 27.70
N LYS A 283 30.96 9.12 26.53
CA LYS A 283 32.13 9.74 25.91
C LYS A 283 31.90 11.18 25.42
N TYR A 284 30.66 11.55 25.16
CA TYR A 284 30.23 12.90 24.73
C TYR A 284 29.61 13.71 25.87
N ASP A 285 29.09 13.07 26.90
CA ASP A 285 28.58 13.66 28.14
C ASP A 285 29.72 13.75 29.18
N LYS A 286 30.68 14.63 28.89
CA LYS A 286 31.89 14.74 29.72
C LYS A 286 31.65 15.36 31.09
N ASP A 287 30.56 16.05 31.28
CA ASP A 287 30.18 16.71 32.54
C ASP A 287 29.20 15.85 33.37
N GLY A 288 28.83 14.66 32.89
CA GLY A 288 27.95 13.74 33.59
C GLY A 288 26.52 14.28 33.79
N SER A 289 26.11 15.26 32.95
CA SER A 289 24.81 15.93 33.08
C SER A 289 23.64 15.07 32.61
N GLY A 290 23.91 13.94 31.96
CA GLY A 290 22.87 13.11 31.29
C GLY A 290 22.34 13.73 30.01
N THR A 291 22.96 14.81 29.50
CA THR A 291 22.56 15.51 28.27
C THR A 291 23.76 15.81 27.38
N ILE A 292 23.53 15.81 26.06
CA ILE A 292 24.55 16.25 25.10
C ILE A 292 23.91 17.28 24.13
N ASP A 293 24.71 18.27 23.75
CA ASP A 293 24.23 19.28 22.77
C ASP A 293 24.04 18.67 21.37
N PHE A 294 23.24 19.35 20.54
CA PHE A 294 22.89 18.86 19.20
C PHE A 294 24.13 18.58 18.31
N LYS A 295 25.19 19.35 18.45
CA LYS A 295 26.43 19.19 17.66
C LYS A 295 27.19 17.93 18.09
N LYS A 296 27.23 17.65 19.37
CA LYS A 296 27.82 16.41 19.93
C LYS A 296 26.94 15.21 19.55
N PHE A 297 25.60 15.35 19.64
CA PHE A 297 24.65 14.33 19.22
C PHE A 297 24.81 13.96 17.74
N THR A 298 24.90 14.95 16.86
CA THR A 298 25.13 14.71 15.42
C THR A 298 26.46 13.97 15.17
N LYS A 299 27.53 14.36 15.86
CA LYS A 299 28.82 13.66 15.75
C LYS A 299 28.75 12.22 16.27
N MET A 300 27.97 11.97 17.30
CA MET A 300 27.72 10.64 17.83
C MET A 300 27.02 9.77 16.79
N LEU A 301 25.93 10.26 16.17
CA LEU A 301 25.19 9.54 15.15
C LEU A 301 26.03 9.21 13.90
N VAL A 302 26.88 10.14 13.47
CA VAL A 302 27.82 9.92 12.36
C VAL A 302 28.81 8.81 12.70
N LYS A 303 29.35 8.81 13.93
CA LYS A 303 30.30 7.81 14.38
C LYS A 303 29.69 6.41 14.54
N MET A 304 28.41 6.35 14.84
CA MET A 304 27.62 5.11 14.91
C MET A 304 27.17 4.59 13.53
N GLY A 305 27.44 5.34 12.45
CA GLY A 305 26.96 4.98 11.11
C GLY A 305 25.46 5.19 10.89
N VAL A 306 24.77 5.88 11.81
CA VAL A 306 23.34 6.16 11.74
C VAL A 306 23.05 7.40 10.89
N ALA A 307 23.99 8.34 10.83
CA ALA A 307 23.90 9.53 9.98
C ALA A 307 25.07 9.56 8.98
N PRO A 308 24.84 10.01 7.74
CA PRO A 308 25.89 10.12 6.75
C PRO A 308 26.95 11.15 7.16
N GLN A 309 28.22 10.86 6.87
CA GLN A 309 29.27 11.87 6.98
C GLN A 309 29.00 12.95 5.93
N LYS A 310 29.01 14.23 6.33
CA LYS A 310 29.01 15.33 5.37
C LYS A 310 30.26 15.20 4.50
N GLU A 311 30.10 14.96 3.22
CA GLU A 311 31.18 15.12 2.26
C GLU A 311 31.69 16.55 2.37
N LYS A 312 33.01 16.71 2.49
CA LYS A 312 33.66 18.01 2.37
C LYS A 312 33.50 18.42 0.91
N HIS A 313 32.56 19.34 0.64
CA HIS A 313 32.61 20.07 -0.64
C HIS A 313 33.99 20.73 -0.72
N GLU A 314 34.86 20.22 -1.60
CA GLU A 314 36.02 20.94 -2.05
C GLU A 314 35.50 22.23 -2.69
N LYS A 315 35.98 23.37 -2.16
CA LYS A 315 35.73 24.67 -2.75
C LYS A 315 36.31 24.61 -4.15
N THR A 316 35.49 24.67 -5.17
CA THR A 316 35.92 25.00 -6.52
C THR A 316 36.64 26.34 -6.45
N PRO A 317 37.85 26.46 -7.00
CA PRO A 317 38.52 27.76 -7.07
C PRO A 317 37.71 28.69 -7.98
N ASP A 318 37.47 29.90 -7.52
CA ASP A 318 36.89 30.96 -8.31
C ASP A 318 37.73 31.17 -9.56
N VAL A 319 37.09 31.04 -10.74
CA VAL A 319 37.58 31.54 -12.03
C VAL A 319 36.65 32.65 -12.50
#